data_11675b578cda157846b405b3a4efc51e
#
_entry.id   11675b578cda157846b405b3a4efc51e
#
_cell.length_a   1.000
_cell.length_b   1.000
_cell.length_c   1.000
_cell.angle_alpha   90.00
_cell.angle_beta   90.00
_cell.angle_gamma   90.00
#
_symmetry.space_group_name_H-M   'P 1'
#
loop_
_entity.id
_entity.type
_entity.pdbx_description
1 polymer ?
#
loop_
_entity_poly.entity_id
_entity_poly.type
_entity_poly.pdbx_seq_one_letter_code
_entity_poly.pdbx_strand_id
1 'polypeptide(L)'
;MGIIEECRRLWRKLPLPTRLIIGKRIRFLTEPLLAASIPVAGLYPQKAFQSVTILGSFSSPIGHGVAAKLLDYELRSRGIIVRRIDASEWIGAPIDPQLAIRSEEPAPDDVLIVALNPDVAIHALAKLGKEKLRNRKIIGYWVWELEVVPKFWKLAGRFAHEIWTPSNFSAQALKKLFDVPVHVVPHPVALLPPPAMTVERRAKGREALGVSKTAFVAIQSFSLASSLTRKNAIGAISTFVAAFHDRPDARLILRHLSGDRFPDSLRRLREAAQVAGPQIILRPAGEGLEDLHDLYAACDVYISLHRTEGFGLNLAEVMMAGRPLIATKWSGNLDFMDAKCVALINADLVPLDDPDKVYTQKSARWAEPRTDEAVRWLRTLAENPEQRNELAQAAKAKAMTELSGNAVQTLQQGTQKAGN
;
A
#
# COMPACT_ATOMS: atom_id res chain seq x y z
N MET A 1 -10.88 13.43 -30.99
CA MET A 1 -10.98 12.27 -30.06
C MET A 1 -10.19 11.05 -30.53
N GLY A 2 -10.06 10.78 -31.85
CA GLY A 2 -9.42 9.55 -32.39
C GLY A 2 -7.93 9.34 -32.11
N ILE A 3 -7.08 10.36 -32.25
CA ILE A 3 -5.60 10.19 -32.21
C ILE A 3 -5.10 9.81 -30.81
N ILE A 4 -5.62 10.43 -29.77
CA ILE A 4 -5.20 10.15 -28.37
C ILE A 4 -5.60 8.73 -27.97
N GLU A 5 -6.76 8.26 -28.41
CA GLU A 5 -7.28 6.93 -28.10
C GLU A 5 -6.50 5.85 -28.85
N GLU A 6 -6.09 6.13 -30.07
CA GLU A 6 -5.25 5.27 -30.89
C GLU A 6 -3.82 5.19 -30.33
N CYS A 7 -3.24 6.30 -29.88
CA CYS A 7 -1.97 6.32 -29.15
C CYS A 7 -2.05 5.52 -27.85
N ARG A 8 -3.13 5.63 -27.08
CA ARG A 8 -3.37 4.81 -25.87
C ARG A 8 -3.47 3.32 -26.22
N ARG A 9 -4.13 2.97 -27.31
CA ARG A 9 -4.25 1.57 -27.78
C ARG A 9 -2.90 0.99 -28.17
N LEU A 10 -2.10 1.74 -28.94
CA LEU A 10 -0.74 1.34 -29.32
C LEU A 10 0.19 1.25 -28.10
N TRP A 11 0.10 2.20 -27.17
CA TRP A 11 0.83 2.17 -25.93
C TRP A 11 0.57 0.90 -25.11
N ARG A 12 -0.70 0.48 -25.02
CA ARG A 12 -1.08 -0.75 -24.29
C ARG A 12 -0.55 -2.03 -24.94
N LYS A 13 -0.25 -2.02 -26.23
CA LYS A 13 0.33 -3.17 -26.96
C LYS A 13 1.84 -3.32 -26.73
N LEU A 14 2.54 -2.30 -26.26
CA LEU A 14 3.97 -2.39 -25.97
C LEU A 14 4.22 -3.26 -24.74
N PRO A 15 5.29 -4.09 -24.74
CA PRO A 15 5.73 -4.83 -23.55
C PRO A 15 5.96 -3.90 -22.37
N LEU A 16 5.65 -4.36 -21.15
CA LEU A 16 5.77 -3.55 -19.94
C LEU A 16 7.16 -2.92 -19.76
N PRO A 17 8.28 -3.64 -19.95
CA PRO A 17 9.63 -3.04 -19.85
C PRO A 17 9.81 -1.86 -20.81
N THR A 18 9.32 -2.00 -22.04
CA THR A 18 9.38 -0.94 -23.04
C THR A 18 8.54 0.27 -22.62
N ARG A 19 7.33 0.05 -22.12
CA ARG A 19 6.47 1.12 -21.60
C ARG A 19 7.11 1.84 -20.42
N LEU A 20 7.76 1.12 -19.51
CA LEU A 20 8.45 1.72 -18.38
C LEU A 20 9.64 2.57 -18.82
N ILE A 21 10.43 2.11 -19.80
CA ILE A 21 11.57 2.88 -20.33
C ILE A 21 11.10 4.14 -21.05
N ILE A 22 10.14 4.00 -21.96
CA ILE A 22 9.58 5.14 -22.71
C ILE A 22 8.88 6.11 -21.75
N GLY A 23 8.09 5.60 -20.80
CA GLY A 23 7.42 6.41 -19.79
C GLY A 23 8.40 7.20 -18.93
N LYS A 24 9.53 6.59 -18.50
CA LYS A 24 10.61 7.30 -17.79
C LYS A 24 11.22 8.41 -18.64
N ARG A 25 11.46 8.19 -19.94
CA ARG A 25 12.01 9.21 -20.86
C ARG A 25 11.02 10.36 -21.08
N ILE A 26 9.77 10.05 -21.34
CA ILE A 26 8.71 11.07 -21.51
C ILE A 26 8.60 11.88 -20.22
N ARG A 27 8.56 11.25 -19.08
CA ARG A 27 8.50 11.90 -17.77
C ARG A 27 9.70 12.82 -17.56
N PHE A 28 10.90 12.35 -17.83
CA PHE A 28 12.12 13.18 -17.71
C PHE A 28 12.04 14.48 -18.53
N LEU A 29 11.38 14.46 -19.69
CA LEU A 29 11.19 15.63 -20.54
C LEU A 29 10.01 16.51 -20.12
N THR A 30 8.93 15.91 -19.64
CA THR A 30 7.66 16.61 -19.37
C THR A 30 7.54 17.11 -17.94
N GLU A 31 8.09 16.40 -16.95
CA GLU A 31 8.00 16.81 -15.53
C GLU A 31 8.60 18.20 -15.26
N PRO A 32 9.78 18.57 -15.79
CA PRO A 32 10.30 19.92 -15.58
C PRO A 32 9.38 21.01 -16.15
N LEU A 33 8.74 20.78 -17.31
CA LEU A 33 7.80 21.70 -17.92
C LEU A 33 6.52 21.83 -17.10
N LEU A 34 5.97 20.70 -16.65
CA LEU A 34 4.81 20.69 -15.75
C LEU A 34 5.15 21.37 -14.42
N ALA A 35 6.30 21.09 -13.85
CA ALA A 35 6.77 21.70 -12.61
C ALA A 35 6.93 23.22 -12.73
N ALA A 36 7.31 23.74 -13.91
CA ALA A 36 7.39 25.19 -14.15
C ALA A 36 6.00 25.88 -14.10
N SER A 37 4.92 25.15 -14.31
CA SER A 37 3.55 25.67 -14.21
C SER A 37 3.00 25.67 -12.77
N ILE A 38 3.68 25.02 -11.83
CA ILE A 38 3.27 24.89 -10.43
C ILE A 38 4.02 25.93 -9.60
N PRO A 39 3.35 26.72 -8.75
CA PRO A 39 4.03 27.62 -7.82
C PRO A 39 4.94 26.83 -6.88
N VAL A 40 6.16 27.32 -6.67
CA VAL A 40 7.04 26.78 -5.62
C VAL A 40 6.41 27.05 -4.25
N ALA A 41 6.57 26.14 -3.30
CA ALA A 41 6.15 26.37 -1.93
C ALA A 41 6.77 27.67 -1.40
N GLY A 42 5.92 28.62 -1.10
CA GLY A 42 6.30 29.94 -0.63
C GLY A 42 5.67 30.23 0.73
N LEU A 43 5.73 31.50 1.14
CA LEU A 43 5.01 31.92 2.34
C LEU A 43 3.52 31.67 2.15
N TYR A 44 2.90 31.06 3.15
CA TYR A 44 1.45 30.88 3.26
C TYR A 44 0.96 31.54 4.54
N PRO A 45 -0.29 32.05 4.56
CA PRO A 45 -0.84 32.65 5.77
C PRO A 45 -0.85 31.63 6.91
N GLN A 46 -0.18 31.96 8.01
CA GLN A 46 -0.16 31.10 9.21
C GLN A 46 -1.42 31.32 10.04
N LYS A 47 -2.57 31.06 9.44
CA LYS A 47 -3.85 31.06 10.15
C LYS A 47 -4.13 29.66 10.70
N ALA A 48 -4.86 29.60 11.82
CA ALA A 48 -5.43 28.34 12.25
C ALA A 48 -6.26 27.77 11.08
N PHE A 49 -5.91 26.55 10.62
CA PHE A 49 -6.66 25.90 9.55
C PHE A 49 -8.04 25.52 10.06
N GLN A 50 -9.08 25.79 9.28
CA GLN A 50 -10.45 25.38 9.58
C GLN A 50 -10.89 24.17 8.77
N SER A 51 -10.23 23.94 7.65
CA SER A 51 -10.56 22.91 6.70
C SER A 51 -9.34 22.39 5.95
N VAL A 52 -9.49 21.21 5.38
CA VAL A 52 -8.47 20.47 4.61
C VAL A 52 -9.04 20.07 3.27
N THR A 53 -8.27 20.21 2.21
CA THR A 53 -8.57 19.55 0.93
C THR A 53 -7.61 18.40 0.75
N ILE A 54 -8.11 17.19 0.46
CA ILE A 54 -7.30 16.03 0.10
C ILE A 54 -7.36 15.83 -1.42
N LEU A 55 -6.23 15.93 -2.08
CA LEU A 55 -6.02 15.51 -3.46
C LEU A 55 -5.49 14.07 -3.45
N GLY A 56 -6.32 13.12 -3.86
CA GLY A 56 -5.99 11.69 -3.79
C GLY A 56 -6.65 10.87 -4.88
N SER A 57 -6.39 9.56 -4.91
CA SER A 57 -7.01 8.63 -5.86
C SER A 57 -8.21 7.90 -5.23
N PHE A 58 -9.25 8.65 -4.84
CA PHE A 58 -10.38 8.14 -4.06
C PHE A 58 -11.17 7.03 -4.75
N SER A 59 -11.35 7.10 -6.06
CA SER A 59 -12.03 6.06 -6.85
C SER A 59 -11.17 4.83 -7.12
N SER A 60 -9.94 4.79 -6.58
CA SER A 60 -9.04 3.66 -6.81
C SER A 60 -9.07 2.66 -5.64
N PRO A 61 -9.11 1.33 -5.93
CA PRO A 61 -9.07 0.28 -4.91
C PRO A 61 -7.64 -0.05 -4.44
N ILE A 62 -6.60 0.61 -4.97
CA ILE A 62 -5.22 0.37 -4.60
C ILE A 62 -4.79 1.16 -3.36
N GLY A 63 -3.62 0.84 -2.80
CA GLY A 63 -3.12 1.37 -1.53
C GLY A 63 -3.20 2.88 -1.35
N HIS A 64 -2.87 3.69 -2.38
CA HIS A 64 -2.99 5.15 -2.31
C HIS A 64 -4.45 5.62 -2.16
N GLY A 65 -5.39 4.96 -2.84
CA GLY A 65 -6.81 5.27 -2.68
C GLY A 65 -7.34 4.89 -1.30
N VAL A 66 -6.91 3.75 -0.77
CA VAL A 66 -7.22 3.34 0.61
C VAL A 66 -6.64 4.34 1.61
N ALA A 67 -5.38 4.74 1.44
CA ALA A 67 -4.71 5.72 2.29
C ALA A 67 -5.44 7.07 2.32
N ALA A 68 -5.87 7.57 1.15
CA ALA A 68 -6.62 8.82 1.05
C ALA A 68 -7.98 8.74 1.78
N LYS A 69 -8.69 7.62 1.66
CA LYS A 69 -9.98 7.38 2.36
C LYS A 69 -9.80 7.26 3.87
N LEU A 70 -8.77 6.58 4.33
CA LEU A 70 -8.45 6.46 5.76
C LEU A 70 -8.12 7.84 6.36
N LEU A 71 -7.34 8.65 5.66
CA LEU A 71 -7.02 10.01 6.09
C LEU A 71 -8.26 10.91 6.12
N ASP A 72 -9.12 10.87 5.09
CA ASP A 72 -10.39 11.59 5.05
C ASP A 72 -11.27 11.21 6.25
N TYR A 73 -11.38 9.92 6.53
CA TYR A 73 -12.16 9.42 7.65
C TYR A 73 -11.61 9.92 9.01
N GLU A 74 -10.30 9.86 9.23
CA GLU A 74 -9.68 10.36 10.46
C GLU A 74 -9.99 11.85 10.68
N LEU A 75 -9.73 12.67 9.67
CA LEU A 75 -9.92 14.11 9.78
C LEU A 75 -11.39 14.46 10.07
N ARG A 76 -12.34 13.85 9.33
CA ARG A 76 -13.77 14.07 9.55
C ARG A 76 -14.24 13.56 10.91
N SER A 77 -13.83 12.40 11.35
CA SER A 77 -14.19 11.83 12.66
C SER A 77 -13.72 12.69 13.83
N ARG A 78 -12.74 13.54 13.61
CA ARG A 78 -12.20 14.50 14.58
C ARG A 78 -12.68 15.94 14.36
N GLY A 79 -13.73 16.13 13.57
CA GLY A 79 -14.43 17.43 13.39
C GLY A 79 -13.77 18.37 12.38
N ILE A 80 -12.77 17.92 11.59
CA ILE A 80 -12.20 18.73 10.53
C ILE A 80 -13.10 18.72 9.30
N ILE A 81 -13.35 19.88 8.71
CA ILE A 81 -14.05 20.00 7.42
C ILE A 81 -13.09 19.51 6.33
N VAL A 82 -13.46 18.45 5.61
CA VAL A 82 -12.62 17.88 4.55
C VAL A 82 -13.31 17.97 3.20
N ARG A 83 -12.61 18.50 2.21
CA ARG A 83 -12.96 18.46 0.78
C ARG A 83 -12.12 17.43 0.07
N ARG A 84 -12.71 16.74 -0.89
CA ARG A 84 -12.04 15.66 -1.63
C ARG A 84 -11.92 16.00 -3.10
N ILE A 85 -10.73 15.85 -3.65
CA ILE A 85 -10.47 15.93 -5.09
C ILE A 85 -9.95 14.58 -5.54
N ASP A 86 -10.70 13.92 -6.42
CA ASP A 86 -10.30 12.63 -6.98
C ASP A 86 -9.44 12.84 -8.23
N ALA A 87 -8.19 12.46 -8.12
CA ALA A 87 -7.22 12.51 -9.20
C ALA A 87 -7.05 11.16 -9.91
N SER A 88 -7.87 10.13 -9.60
CA SER A 88 -7.70 8.77 -10.14
C SER A 88 -7.61 8.76 -11.67
N GLU A 89 -8.51 9.44 -12.35
CA GLU A 89 -8.48 9.56 -13.82
C GLU A 89 -7.26 10.35 -14.31
N TRP A 90 -6.88 11.41 -13.60
CA TRP A 90 -5.76 12.28 -14.01
C TRP A 90 -4.43 11.55 -14.03
N ILE A 91 -4.24 10.62 -13.10
CA ILE A 91 -2.99 9.85 -12.97
C ILE A 91 -3.06 8.46 -13.62
N GLY A 92 -4.18 8.10 -14.25
CA GLY A 92 -4.40 6.79 -14.87
C GLY A 92 -4.43 5.64 -13.85
N ALA A 93 -4.87 5.90 -12.62
CA ALA A 93 -5.08 4.86 -11.63
C ALA A 93 -6.24 3.93 -12.02
N PRO A 94 -6.28 2.68 -11.56
CA PRO A 94 -7.47 1.84 -11.71
C PRO A 94 -8.67 2.52 -11.03
N ILE A 95 -9.81 2.53 -11.70
CA ILE A 95 -11.05 3.11 -11.16
C ILE A 95 -12.03 1.98 -10.88
N ASP A 96 -12.56 1.98 -9.67
CA ASP A 96 -13.70 1.18 -9.28
C ASP A 96 -14.95 2.09 -9.26
N PRO A 97 -15.96 1.84 -10.10
CA PRO A 97 -17.16 2.67 -10.16
C PRO A 97 -17.92 2.75 -8.83
N GLN A 98 -17.82 1.71 -7.98
CA GLN A 98 -18.47 1.69 -6.67
C GLN A 98 -17.79 2.64 -5.66
N LEU A 99 -16.52 3.00 -5.90
CA LEU A 99 -15.76 3.95 -5.10
C LEU A 99 -15.79 5.38 -5.66
N ALA A 100 -16.49 5.61 -6.78
CA ALA A 100 -16.50 6.90 -7.43
C ALA A 100 -17.09 8.00 -6.50
N ILE A 101 -16.39 9.13 -6.45
CA ILE A 101 -16.82 10.31 -5.71
C ILE A 101 -16.91 11.52 -6.64
N ARG A 102 -17.75 12.48 -6.28
CA ARG A 102 -17.74 13.80 -6.90
C ARG A 102 -16.62 14.64 -6.25
N SER A 103 -15.72 15.18 -7.07
CA SER A 103 -14.70 16.12 -6.60
C SER A 103 -15.34 17.44 -6.16
N GLU A 104 -14.77 18.02 -5.11
CA GLU A 104 -15.18 19.29 -4.53
C GLU A 104 -14.13 20.37 -4.86
N GLU A 105 -14.54 21.64 -4.88
CA GLU A 105 -13.58 22.76 -5.05
C GLU A 105 -12.88 23.05 -3.73
N PRO A 106 -11.53 23.26 -3.74
CA PRO A 106 -10.78 23.61 -2.54
C PRO A 106 -11.15 25.03 -2.09
N ALA A 107 -11.40 25.24 -0.80
CA ALA A 107 -11.57 26.58 -0.28
C ALA A 107 -10.22 27.32 -0.24
N PRO A 108 -10.21 28.67 -0.32
CA PRO A 108 -8.97 29.46 -0.39
C PRO A 108 -7.98 29.20 0.75
N ASP A 109 -8.47 28.99 1.97
CA ASP A 109 -7.67 28.82 3.19
C ASP A 109 -7.47 27.33 3.59
N ASP A 110 -7.87 26.38 2.74
CA ASP A 110 -7.65 24.95 3.02
C ASP A 110 -6.17 24.60 3.04
N VAL A 111 -5.77 23.78 3.99
CA VAL A 111 -4.53 23.00 3.85
C VAL A 111 -4.74 21.95 2.76
N LEU A 112 -3.86 21.90 1.77
CA LEU A 112 -3.91 20.90 0.70
C LEU A 112 -3.00 19.73 1.06
N ILE A 113 -3.60 18.55 1.31
CA ILE A 113 -2.86 17.29 1.47
C ILE A 113 -2.87 16.53 0.16
N VAL A 114 -1.70 16.30 -0.41
CA VAL A 114 -1.50 15.56 -1.66
C VAL A 114 -1.18 14.11 -1.30
N ALA A 115 -2.21 13.27 -1.23
CA ALA A 115 -2.11 11.85 -0.93
C ALA A 115 -1.77 11.01 -2.17
N LEU A 116 -0.72 11.43 -2.88
CA LEU A 116 -0.19 10.86 -4.11
C LEU A 116 1.32 10.94 -4.08
N ASN A 117 2.01 9.86 -4.42
CA ASN A 117 3.47 9.87 -4.50
C ASN A 117 4.01 10.85 -5.54
N PRO A 118 5.22 11.39 -5.35
CA PRO A 118 5.84 12.38 -6.23
C PRO A 118 5.81 12.07 -7.72
N ASP A 119 5.87 10.80 -8.07
CA ASP A 119 5.85 10.34 -9.47
C ASP A 119 4.54 10.66 -10.22
N VAL A 120 3.45 10.91 -9.52
CA VAL A 120 2.16 11.30 -10.10
C VAL A 120 1.64 12.63 -9.53
N ALA A 121 2.13 13.06 -8.36
CA ALA A 121 1.68 14.28 -7.69
C ALA A 121 1.92 15.52 -8.53
N ILE A 122 3.08 15.65 -9.21
CA ILE A 122 3.39 16.79 -10.09
C ILE A 122 2.34 16.93 -11.18
N HIS A 123 1.96 15.81 -11.80
CA HIS A 123 0.92 15.81 -12.84
C HIS A 123 -0.45 16.24 -12.29
N ALA A 124 -0.83 15.72 -11.12
CA ALA A 124 -2.08 16.06 -10.47
C ALA A 124 -2.13 17.53 -10.03
N LEU A 125 -1.04 18.08 -9.48
CA LEU A 125 -0.92 19.49 -9.11
C LEU A 125 -1.00 20.42 -10.34
N ALA A 126 -0.31 20.09 -11.43
CA ALA A 126 -0.40 20.86 -12.67
C ALA A 126 -1.84 20.86 -13.23
N LYS A 127 -2.53 19.73 -13.16
CA LYS A 127 -3.94 19.59 -13.57
C LYS A 127 -4.90 20.39 -12.68
N LEU A 128 -4.63 20.44 -11.38
CA LEU A 128 -5.39 21.24 -10.42
C LEU A 128 -5.29 22.74 -10.73
N GLY A 129 -4.13 23.18 -11.20
CA GLY A 129 -3.90 24.54 -11.69
C GLY A 129 -3.35 25.51 -10.61
N LYS A 130 -2.51 26.44 -11.06
CA LYS A 130 -1.75 27.35 -10.19
C LYS A 130 -2.60 28.21 -9.26
N GLU A 131 -3.79 28.62 -9.69
CA GLU A 131 -4.67 29.49 -8.89
C GLU A 131 -5.14 28.78 -7.62
N LYS A 132 -5.41 27.47 -7.73
CA LYS A 132 -5.84 26.64 -6.59
C LYS A 132 -4.67 26.21 -5.68
N LEU A 133 -3.42 26.54 -6.06
CA LEU A 133 -2.22 26.19 -5.29
C LEU A 133 -1.61 27.37 -4.54
N ARG A 134 -1.94 28.61 -4.95
CA ARG A 134 -1.38 29.82 -4.35
C ARG A 134 -1.81 30.03 -2.91
N ASN A 135 -0.89 30.58 -2.11
CA ASN A 135 -1.13 31.06 -0.74
C ASN A 135 -1.72 30.02 0.21
N ARG A 136 -1.43 28.73 -0.01
CA ARG A 136 -1.88 27.66 0.90
C ARG A 136 -0.75 26.75 1.32
N LYS A 137 -0.89 26.16 2.50
CA LYS A 137 -0.02 25.10 2.96
C LYS A 137 -0.26 23.84 2.12
N ILE A 138 0.80 23.27 1.56
CA ILE A 138 0.76 22.01 0.80
C ILE A 138 1.57 20.97 1.56
N ILE A 139 0.94 19.83 1.85
CA ILE A 139 1.52 18.68 2.52
C ILE A 139 1.57 17.52 1.54
N GLY A 140 2.75 16.93 1.33
CA GLY A 140 2.87 15.70 0.56
C GLY A 140 2.68 14.48 1.48
N TYR A 141 1.66 13.65 1.26
CA TYR A 141 1.50 12.39 2.00
C TYR A 141 1.99 11.24 1.14
N TRP A 142 3.29 10.88 1.32
CA TRP A 142 4.05 10.01 0.44
C TRP A 142 4.48 8.72 1.13
N VAL A 143 4.51 7.64 0.37
CA VAL A 143 4.91 6.30 0.85
C VAL A 143 6.04 5.78 -0.02
N TRP A 144 7.12 5.31 0.60
CA TRP A 144 8.22 4.70 -0.13
C TRP A 144 8.70 3.42 0.55
N GLU A 145 9.06 2.43 -0.26
CA GLU A 145 9.31 1.07 0.23
C GLU A 145 10.79 0.69 0.29
N LEU A 146 11.72 1.58 -0.07
CA LEU A 146 13.15 1.32 -0.05
C LEU A 146 13.93 2.36 0.76
N GLU A 147 15.14 2.01 1.20
CA GLU A 147 16.05 2.94 1.90
C GLU A 147 16.55 4.08 0.99
N VAL A 148 16.46 3.91 -0.34
CA VAL A 148 16.91 4.87 -1.36
C VAL A 148 15.74 5.37 -2.16
N VAL A 149 15.42 6.65 -2.01
CA VAL A 149 14.34 7.33 -2.75
C VAL A 149 14.80 7.67 -4.17
N PRO A 150 13.92 7.57 -5.19
CA PRO A 150 14.25 7.98 -6.54
C PRO A 150 14.64 9.45 -6.61
N LYS A 151 15.81 9.77 -7.19
CA LYS A 151 16.33 11.15 -7.25
C LYS A 151 15.39 12.14 -7.93
N PHE A 152 14.60 11.68 -8.91
CA PHE A 152 13.64 12.54 -9.60
C PHE A 152 12.49 13.03 -8.69
N TRP A 153 12.23 12.35 -7.56
CA TRP A 153 11.26 12.81 -6.56
C TRP A 153 11.65 14.16 -5.93
N LYS A 154 12.94 14.53 -5.95
CA LYS A 154 13.41 15.83 -5.40
C LYS A 154 12.64 17.02 -5.98
N LEU A 155 12.18 16.90 -7.23
CA LEU A 155 11.42 17.96 -7.88
C LEU A 155 10.09 18.27 -7.16
N ALA A 156 9.40 17.23 -6.65
CA ALA A 156 8.14 17.40 -5.93
C ALA A 156 8.31 18.09 -4.56
N GLY A 157 9.48 17.98 -3.94
CA GLY A 157 9.78 18.69 -2.69
C GLY A 157 9.72 20.20 -2.81
N ARG A 158 9.84 20.77 -4.03
CA ARG A 158 9.69 22.20 -4.27
C ARG A 158 8.28 22.74 -4.02
N PHE A 159 7.28 21.87 -4.04
CA PHE A 159 5.87 22.22 -3.94
C PHE A 159 5.28 21.89 -2.57
N ALA A 160 5.98 21.12 -1.74
CA ALA A 160 5.54 20.73 -0.41
C ALA A 160 6.22 21.58 0.67
N HIS A 161 5.44 22.03 1.64
CA HIS A 161 5.96 22.71 2.83
C HIS A 161 6.42 21.72 3.89
N GLU A 162 5.79 20.55 3.91
CA GLU A 162 6.18 19.41 4.74
C GLU A 162 5.74 18.10 4.08
N ILE A 163 6.33 17.00 4.50
CA ILE A 163 6.03 15.66 4.01
C ILE A 163 5.50 14.84 5.18
N TRP A 164 4.39 14.15 4.96
CA TRP A 164 3.87 13.10 5.81
C TRP A 164 4.15 11.74 5.18
N THR A 165 4.40 10.75 6.02
CA THR A 165 4.61 9.37 5.57
C THR A 165 4.16 8.40 6.66
N PRO A 166 3.65 7.21 6.31
CA PRO A 166 3.00 6.36 7.30
C PRO A 166 3.95 5.56 8.19
N SER A 167 5.28 5.60 7.95
CA SER A 167 6.23 4.82 8.75
C SER A 167 7.57 5.53 8.96
N ASN A 168 8.26 5.16 10.04
CA ASN A 168 9.63 5.59 10.32
C ASN A 168 10.60 5.14 9.22
N PHE A 169 10.39 3.96 8.64
CA PHE A 169 11.20 3.45 7.54
C PHE A 169 11.15 4.38 6.31
N SER A 170 9.94 4.73 5.86
CA SER A 170 9.77 5.70 4.77
C SER A 170 10.28 7.09 5.16
N ALA A 171 10.06 7.53 6.41
CA ALA A 171 10.54 8.84 6.88
C ALA A 171 12.05 8.96 6.83
N GLN A 172 12.78 7.93 7.27
CA GLN A 172 14.25 7.90 7.21
C GLN A 172 14.77 7.97 5.78
N ALA A 173 14.10 7.31 4.82
CA ALA A 173 14.46 7.38 3.41
C ALA A 173 14.19 8.78 2.82
N LEU A 174 13.02 9.35 3.09
CA LEU A 174 12.60 10.67 2.58
C LEU A 174 13.48 11.80 3.14
N LYS A 175 13.83 11.78 4.42
CA LYS A 175 14.74 12.77 5.05
C LYS A 175 16.11 12.84 4.39
N LYS A 176 16.57 11.79 3.72
CA LYS A 176 17.85 11.81 2.97
C LYS A 176 17.78 12.58 1.66
N LEU A 177 16.57 12.80 1.12
CA LEU A 177 16.37 13.43 -0.19
C LEU A 177 15.78 14.85 -0.08
N PHE A 178 14.97 15.10 0.96
CA PHE A 178 14.20 16.33 1.09
C PHE A 178 14.66 17.16 2.29
N ASP A 179 14.72 18.46 2.09
CA ASP A 179 15.13 19.43 3.10
C ASP A 179 13.94 19.98 3.93
N VAL A 180 12.70 19.64 3.53
CA VAL A 180 11.47 20.02 4.24
C VAL A 180 11.18 19.09 5.43
N PRO A 181 10.44 19.53 6.45
CA PRO A 181 10.06 18.68 7.58
C PRO A 181 9.36 17.40 7.12
N VAL A 182 9.75 16.26 7.70
CA VAL A 182 9.14 14.96 7.45
C VAL A 182 8.56 14.39 8.74
N HIS A 183 7.25 14.17 8.75
CA HIS A 183 6.48 13.67 9.89
C HIS A 183 5.97 12.25 9.64
N VAL A 184 5.96 11.42 10.68
CA VAL A 184 5.35 10.08 10.63
C VAL A 184 3.87 10.22 11.00
N VAL A 185 3.01 9.91 10.04
CA VAL A 185 1.55 9.93 10.16
C VAL A 185 1.03 8.57 9.69
N PRO A 186 0.90 7.57 10.59
CA PRO A 186 0.44 6.24 10.24
C PRO A 186 -0.95 6.24 9.63
N HIS A 187 -1.22 5.28 8.74
CA HIS A 187 -2.58 5.08 8.23
C HIS A 187 -3.49 4.66 9.38
N PRO A 188 -4.62 5.36 9.62
CA PRO A 188 -5.51 5.14 10.77
C PRO A 188 -6.45 3.94 10.58
N VAL A 189 -5.89 2.76 10.36
CA VAL A 189 -6.66 1.54 10.02
C VAL A 189 -7.62 1.15 11.15
N ALA A 190 -7.28 1.46 12.40
CA ALA A 190 -8.13 1.16 13.55
C ALA A 190 -9.44 1.96 13.60
N LEU A 191 -9.52 3.08 12.87
CA LEU A 191 -10.74 3.89 12.82
C LEU A 191 -11.81 3.30 11.88
N LEU A 192 -11.42 2.44 10.95
CA LEU A 192 -12.32 1.71 10.05
C LEU A 192 -12.10 0.21 10.24
N PRO A 193 -12.51 -0.35 11.39
CA PRO A 193 -12.28 -1.75 11.67
C PRO A 193 -13.05 -2.63 10.66
N PRO A 194 -12.46 -3.76 10.25
CA PRO A 194 -13.16 -4.70 9.38
C PRO A 194 -14.41 -5.25 10.08
N PRO A 195 -15.40 -5.73 9.33
CA PRO A 195 -16.53 -6.44 9.88
C PRO A 195 -16.13 -7.63 10.75
N ALA A 196 -17.00 -8.02 11.70
CA ALA A 196 -16.72 -9.15 12.57
C ALA A 196 -16.41 -10.43 11.77
N MET A 197 -15.39 -11.15 12.18
CA MET A 197 -14.96 -12.42 11.57
C MET A 197 -15.79 -13.58 12.12
N THR A 198 -17.11 -13.62 11.78
CA THR A 198 -18.03 -14.62 12.29
C THR A 198 -17.81 -16.00 11.68
N VAL A 199 -18.40 -17.02 12.30
CA VAL A 199 -18.38 -18.41 11.80
C VAL A 199 -19.03 -18.51 10.42
N GLU A 200 -20.15 -17.77 10.21
CA GLU A 200 -20.89 -17.71 8.96
C GLU A 200 -20.03 -17.08 7.84
N ARG A 201 -19.36 -15.96 8.13
CA ARG A 201 -18.44 -15.31 7.20
C ARG A 201 -17.30 -16.23 6.84
N ARG A 202 -16.73 -16.95 7.82
CA ARG A 202 -15.68 -17.96 7.59
C ARG A 202 -16.18 -19.08 6.68
N ALA A 203 -17.37 -19.61 6.94
CA ALA A 203 -17.97 -20.68 6.13
C ALA A 203 -18.18 -20.22 4.68
N LYS A 204 -18.78 -19.03 4.49
CA LYS A 204 -18.99 -18.41 3.18
C LYS A 204 -17.68 -18.22 2.42
N GLY A 205 -16.67 -17.66 3.09
CA GLY A 205 -15.35 -17.45 2.46
C GLY A 205 -14.68 -18.75 2.06
N ARG A 206 -14.78 -19.81 2.88
CA ARG A 206 -14.23 -21.13 2.55
C ARG A 206 -14.96 -21.82 1.40
N GLU A 207 -16.27 -21.71 1.36
CA GLU A 207 -17.09 -22.20 0.25
C GLU A 207 -16.71 -21.51 -1.07
N ALA A 208 -16.61 -20.20 -1.07
CA ALA A 208 -16.21 -19.40 -2.24
C ALA A 208 -14.79 -19.74 -2.73
N LEU A 209 -13.90 -20.17 -1.82
CA LEU A 209 -12.54 -20.63 -2.14
C LEU A 209 -12.50 -22.10 -2.59
N GLY A 210 -13.58 -22.86 -2.42
CA GLY A 210 -13.61 -24.29 -2.70
C GLY A 210 -12.73 -25.10 -1.75
N VAL A 211 -12.57 -24.66 -0.47
CA VAL A 211 -11.75 -25.32 0.52
C VAL A 211 -12.59 -25.98 1.61
N SER A 212 -12.13 -27.11 2.12
CA SER A 212 -12.80 -27.84 3.21
C SER A 212 -12.91 -26.97 4.48
N LYS A 213 -13.96 -27.22 5.28
CA LYS A 213 -14.15 -26.59 6.60
C LYS A 213 -12.98 -26.87 7.56
N THR A 214 -12.30 -28.02 7.41
CA THR A 214 -11.21 -28.49 8.26
C THR A 214 -9.82 -28.23 7.68
N ALA A 215 -9.71 -27.84 6.41
CA ALA A 215 -8.43 -27.53 5.77
C ALA A 215 -7.68 -26.44 6.54
N PHE A 216 -6.35 -26.56 6.61
CA PHE A 216 -5.51 -25.43 7.02
C PHE A 216 -5.31 -24.46 5.83
N VAL A 217 -5.69 -23.20 6.02
CA VAL A 217 -5.70 -22.21 4.95
C VAL A 217 -4.77 -21.05 5.27
N ALA A 218 -3.67 -20.95 4.54
CA ALA A 218 -2.83 -19.75 4.52
C ALA A 218 -3.24 -18.83 3.35
N ILE A 219 -3.15 -17.51 3.57
CA ILE A 219 -3.55 -16.54 2.57
C ILE A 219 -2.50 -15.44 2.42
N GLN A 220 -2.27 -15.00 1.18
CA GLN A 220 -1.57 -13.76 0.85
C GLN A 220 -2.40 -12.99 -0.18
N SER A 221 -2.55 -11.66 0.01
CA SER A 221 -3.18 -10.77 -0.96
C SER A 221 -2.22 -9.66 -1.38
N PHE A 222 -2.08 -9.42 -2.69
CA PHE A 222 -1.14 -8.44 -3.23
C PHE A 222 -1.54 -7.93 -4.61
N SER A 223 -0.95 -6.80 -5.01
CA SER A 223 -1.04 -6.30 -6.38
C SER A 223 0.25 -6.62 -7.14
N LEU A 224 0.11 -7.14 -8.35
CA LEU A 224 1.23 -7.37 -9.26
C LEU A 224 1.88 -6.04 -9.72
N ALA A 225 1.13 -4.93 -9.67
CA ALA A 225 1.67 -3.59 -9.91
C ALA A 225 2.73 -3.15 -8.88
N SER A 226 2.80 -3.83 -7.73
CA SER A 226 3.74 -3.53 -6.66
C SER A 226 4.98 -4.43 -6.66
N SER A 227 5.35 -5.02 -7.78
CA SER A 227 6.36 -6.06 -8.00
C SER A 227 6.01 -7.40 -7.32
N LEU A 228 5.91 -8.45 -8.12
CA LEU A 228 5.73 -9.83 -7.65
C LEU A 228 6.92 -10.25 -6.75
N THR A 229 8.14 -9.84 -7.15
CA THR A 229 9.38 -10.13 -6.44
C THR A 229 9.43 -9.45 -5.07
N ARG A 230 8.98 -8.18 -4.97
CA ARG A 230 8.89 -7.48 -3.70
C ARG A 230 7.88 -8.12 -2.75
N LYS A 231 6.73 -8.51 -3.26
CA LYS A 231 5.70 -9.21 -2.46
C LYS A 231 6.06 -10.66 -2.16
N ASN A 232 7.03 -11.21 -2.85
CA ASN A 232 7.64 -12.52 -2.64
C ASN A 232 6.62 -13.68 -2.60
N ALA A 233 5.61 -13.61 -3.47
CA ALA A 233 4.59 -14.66 -3.51
C ALA A 233 5.15 -16.03 -3.96
N ILE A 234 6.17 -16.05 -4.81
CA ILE A 234 6.87 -17.28 -5.21
C ILE A 234 7.62 -17.88 -4.02
N GLY A 235 8.27 -17.07 -3.20
CA GLY A 235 8.88 -17.51 -1.94
C GLY A 235 7.83 -18.04 -0.96
N ALA A 236 6.64 -17.46 -0.90
CA ALA A 236 5.54 -18.01 -0.08
C ALA A 236 5.06 -19.37 -0.59
N ILE A 237 4.99 -19.58 -1.92
CA ILE A 237 4.67 -20.89 -2.53
C ILE A 237 5.69 -21.93 -2.08
N SER A 238 6.98 -21.72 -2.31
CA SER A 238 8.03 -22.68 -1.98
C SER A 238 8.09 -23.00 -0.47
N THR A 239 7.92 -21.98 0.36
CA THR A 239 7.85 -22.12 1.82
C THR A 239 6.64 -22.95 2.25
N PHE A 240 5.47 -22.70 1.64
CA PHE A 240 4.25 -23.45 1.95
C PHE A 240 4.36 -24.92 1.54
N VAL A 241 4.88 -25.21 0.37
CA VAL A 241 5.13 -26.59 -0.10
C VAL A 241 6.11 -27.31 0.84
N ALA A 242 7.20 -26.65 1.24
CA ALA A 242 8.15 -27.23 2.19
C ALA A 242 7.53 -27.50 3.58
N ALA A 243 6.55 -26.67 3.99
CA ALA A 243 5.84 -26.90 5.25
C ALA A 243 4.82 -28.05 5.19
N PHE A 244 4.16 -28.25 4.05
CA PHE A 244 2.97 -29.11 3.96
C PHE A 244 3.00 -30.11 2.79
N HIS A 245 4.18 -30.60 2.39
CA HIS A 245 4.30 -31.64 1.36
C HIS A 245 3.59 -32.96 1.76
N ASP A 246 3.43 -33.20 3.06
CA ASP A 246 2.78 -34.38 3.68
C ASP A 246 1.33 -34.10 4.14
N ARG A 247 0.81 -32.88 3.93
CA ARG A 247 -0.56 -32.46 4.31
C ARG A 247 -1.39 -32.06 3.11
N PRO A 248 -2.02 -33.00 2.40
CA PRO A 248 -2.76 -32.72 1.18
C PRO A 248 -4.03 -31.85 1.39
N ASP A 249 -4.51 -31.68 2.62
CA ASP A 249 -5.62 -30.80 2.99
C ASP A 249 -5.23 -29.33 3.16
N ALA A 250 -3.94 -29.01 3.33
CA ALA A 250 -3.49 -27.64 3.47
C ALA A 250 -3.59 -26.86 2.14
N ARG A 251 -3.95 -25.57 2.21
CA ARG A 251 -4.09 -24.69 1.04
C ARG A 251 -3.41 -23.34 1.25
N LEU A 252 -2.69 -22.89 0.22
CA LEU A 252 -2.23 -21.50 0.11
C LEU A 252 -3.05 -20.79 -0.96
N ILE A 253 -3.75 -19.74 -0.53
CA ILE A 253 -4.55 -18.89 -1.42
C ILE A 253 -3.74 -17.63 -1.72
N LEU A 254 -3.47 -17.39 -2.99
CA LEU A 254 -2.78 -16.20 -3.48
C LEU A 254 -3.77 -15.31 -4.24
N ARG A 255 -4.34 -14.33 -3.55
CA ARG A 255 -5.22 -13.34 -4.17
C ARG A 255 -4.38 -12.25 -4.81
N HIS A 256 -4.56 -12.02 -6.10
CA HIS A 256 -3.80 -11.03 -6.84
C HIS A 256 -4.67 -10.02 -7.59
N LEU A 257 -4.19 -8.78 -7.68
CA LEU A 257 -4.77 -7.69 -8.47
C LEU A 257 -3.87 -7.38 -9.66
N SER A 258 -4.45 -6.72 -10.68
CA SER A 258 -3.72 -6.14 -11.81
C SER A 258 -3.02 -7.16 -12.73
N GLY A 259 -3.49 -8.40 -12.78
CA GLY A 259 -2.90 -9.46 -13.63
C GLY A 259 -2.94 -9.14 -15.12
N ASP A 260 -4.00 -8.50 -15.59
CA ASP A 260 -4.18 -8.00 -16.96
C ASP A 260 -3.14 -6.96 -17.37
N ARG A 261 -2.71 -6.15 -16.43
CA ARG A 261 -1.71 -5.09 -16.65
C ARG A 261 -0.27 -5.58 -16.53
N PHE A 262 -0.03 -6.72 -15.88
CA PHE A 262 1.27 -7.31 -15.59
C PHE A 262 1.32 -8.78 -15.99
N PRO A 263 1.15 -9.09 -17.31
CA PRO A 263 1.00 -10.46 -17.80
C PRO A 263 2.25 -11.33 -17.56
N ASP A 264 3.46 -10.76 -17.63
CA ASP A 264 4.71 -11.52 -17.37
C ASP A 264 4.83 -11.93 -15.90
N SER A 265 4.51 -11.03 -14.97
CA SER A 265 4.50 -11.34 -13.55
C SER A 265 3.42 -12.39 -13.23
N LEU A 266 2.24 -12.27 -13.86
CA LEU A 266 1.16 -13.26 -13.71
C LEU A 266 1.56 -14.63 -14.28
N ARG A 267 2.23 -14.67 -15.44
CA ARG A 267 2.74 -15.91 -16.03
C ARG A 267 3.72 -16.61 -15.08
N ARG A 268 4.72 -15.88 -14.56
CA ARG A 268 5.68 -16.41 -13.57
C ARG A 268 4.99 -16.96 -12.33
N LEU A 269 3.97 -16.27 -11.83
CA LEU A 269 3.19 -16.71 -10.68
C LEU A 269 2.41 -18.00 -10.99
N ARG A 270 1.78 -18.10 -12.17
CA ARG A 270 1.05 -19.29 -12.62
C ARG A 270 1.97 -20.49 -12.79
N GLU A 271 3.13 -20.30 -13.42
CA GLU A 271 4.15 -21.35 -13.59
C GLU A 271 4.60 -21.90 -12.21
N ALA A 272 4.90 -21.02 -11.26
CA ALA A 272 5.30 -21.41 -9.91
C ALA A 272 4.18 -22.18 -9.19
N ALA A 273 2.92 -21.74 -9.30
CA ALA A 273 1.78 -22.40 -8.70
C ALA A 273 1.52 -23.77 -9.34
N GLN A 274 1.65 -23.89 -10.65
CA GLN A 274 1.47 -25.16 -11.39
C GLN A 274 2.51 -26.21 -10.98
N VAL A 275 3.77 -25.81 -10.86
CA VAL A 275 4.86 -26.70 -10.42
C VAL A 275 4.65 -27.14 -8.96
N ALA A 276 4.14 -26.27 -8.11
CA ALA A 276 3.87 -26.56 -6.69
C ALA A 276 2.66 -27.46 -6.47
N GLY A 277 1.76 -27.57 -7.45
CA GLY A 277 0.62 -28.49 -7.40
C GLY A 277 -0.67 -27.92 -6.79
N PRO A 278 -1.67 -28.78 -6.54
CA PRO A 278 -3.06 -28.38 -6.25
C PRO A 278 -3.27 -27.72 -4.89
N GLN A 279 -2.27 -27.69 -4.03
CA GLN A 279 -2.31 -27.00 -2.75
C GLN A 279 -2.27 -25.47 -2.93
N ILE A 280 -1.82 -24.97 -4.08
CA ILE A 280 -1.70 -23.55 -4.39
C ILE A 280 -2.89 -23.10 -5.24
N ILE A 281 -3.67 -22.18 -4.71
CA ILE A 281 -4.85 -21.64 -5.39
C ILE A 281 -4.62 -20.15 -5.72
N LEU A 282 -4.61 -19.85 -7.00
CA LEU A 282 -4.56 -18.45 -7.47
C LEU A 282 -5.99 -17.90 -7.59
N ARG A 283 -6.21 -16.71 -7.05
CA ARG A 283 -7.49 -16.01 -7.10
C ARG A 283 -7.30 -14.57 -7.60
N PRO A 284 -7.74 -14.25 -8.81
CA PRO A 284 -7.88 -12.87 -9.23
C PRO A 284 -8.87 -12.12 -8.32
N ALA A 285 -8.58 -10.86 -8.03
CA ALA A 285 -9.53 -10.02 -7.32
C ALA A 285 -10.79 -9.80 -8.17
N GLY A 286 -11.97 -9.88 -7.56
CA GLY A 286 -13.27 -9.76 -8.25
C GLY A 286 -13.85 -11.09 -8.72
N GLU A 287 -13.10 -12.19 -8.72
CA GLU A 287 -13.62 -13.51 -9.08
C GLU A 287 -14.09 -14.27 -7.83
N GLY A 288 -15.40 -14.23 -7.55
CA GLY A 288 -16.07 -15.06 -6.53
C GLY A 288 -15.82 -14.70 -5.06
N LEU A 289 -14.95 -13.73 -4.78
CA LEU A 289 -14.74 -13.13 -3.47
C LEU A 289 -14.72 -11.62 -3.65
N GLU A 290 -15.89 -11.00 -3.62
CA GLU A 290 -16.04 -9.55 -3.75
C GLU A 290 -15.50 -8.83 -2.51
N ASP A 291 -15.59 -9.46 -1.34
CA ASP A 291 -15.17 -8.89 -0.06
C ASP A 291 -13.83 -9.49 0.41
N LEU A 292 -12.80 -8.64 0.52
CA LEU A 292 -11.50 -9.01 1.09
C LEU A 292 -11.62 -9.51 2.53
N HIS A 293 -12.63 -9.06 3.27
CA HIS A 293 -12.88 -9.51 4.65
C HIS A 293 -13.40 -10.95 4.71
N ASP A 294 -14.14 -11.45 3.69
CA ASP A 294 -14.51 -12.87 3.60
C ASP A 294 -13.26 -13.75 3.41
N LEU A 295 -12.28 -13.23 2.66
CA LEU A 295 -10.97 -13.87 2.53
C LEU A 295 -10.24 -13.95 3.88
N TYR A 296 -10.17 -12.83 4.61
CA TYR A 296 -9.56 -12.83 5.96
C TYR A 296 -10.30 -13.74 6.94
N ALA A 297 -11.64 -13.80 6.86
CA ALA A 297 -12.41 -14.72 7.68
C ALA A 297 -12.10 -16.19 7.37
N ALA A 298 -11.90 -16.55 6.11
CA ALA A 298 -11.62 -17.90 5.66
C ALA A 298 -10.26 -18.46 6.13
N CYS A 299 -9.26 -17.58 6.37
CA CYS A 299 -7.90 -18.01 6.65
C CYS A 299 -7.67 -18.46 8.11
N ASP A 300 -6.68 -19.33 8.27
CA ASP A 300 -6.10 -19.70 9.55
C ASP A 300 -4.85 -18.86 9.86
N VAL A 301 -4.12 -18.46 8.81
CA VAL A 301 -2.95 -17.60 8.93
C VAL A 301 -2.80 -16.73 7.67
N TYR A 302 -2.40 -15.49 7.83
CA TYR A 302 -1.94 -14.64 6.73
C TYR A 302 -0.42 -14.72 6.64
N ILE A 303 0.13 -14.94 5.46
CA ILE A 303 1.57 -14.99 5.23
C ILE A 303 2.03 -13.87 4.33
N SER A 304 3.08 -13.16 4.72
CA SER A 304 3.73 -12.13 3.91
C SER A 304 5.24 -12.18 4.06
N LEU A 305 5.88 -12.92 3.18
CA LEU A 305 7.35 -12.99 3.10
C LEU A 305 7.89 -11.84 2.23
N HIS A 306 7.33 -10.65 2.39
CA HIS A 306 7.70 -9.47 1.61
C HIS A 306 9.17 -9.11 1.79
N ARG A 307 9.77 -8.55 0.74
CA ARG A 307 11.15 -8.05 0.79
C ARG A 307 11.24 -6.63 1.33
N THR A 308 10.17 -5.86 1.21
CA THR A 308 10.05 -4.52 1.80
C THR A 308 8.63 -3.99 1.69
N GLU A 309 8.23 -3.16 2.65
CA GLU A 309 6.95 -2.43 2.70
C GLU A 309 7.16 -0.98 3.17
N GLY A 310 6.46 -0.05 2.54
CA GLY A 310 6.44 1.34 3.04
C GLY A 310 5.63 1.49 4.33
N PHE A 311 4.62 0.64 4.51
CA PHE A 311 3.79 0.54 5.70
C PHE A 311 3.29 -0.90 5.89
N GLY A 312 2.57 -1.45 4.90
CA GLY A 312 1.96 -2.77 4.98
C GLY A 312 0.46 -2.72 5.30
N LEU A 313 -0.33 -1.99 4.50
CA LEU A 313 -1.78 -1.84 4.71
C LEU A 313 -2.49 -3.18 4.89
N ASN A 314 -2.27 -4.16 4.01
CA ASN A 314 -2.89 -5.48 4.14
C ASN A 314 -2.54 -6.16 5.48
N LEU A 315 -1.31 -5.96 5.97
CA LEU A 315 -0.87 -6.52 7.24
C LEU A 315 -1.62 -5.86 8.40
N ALA A 316 -1.75 -4.53 8.37
CA ALA A 316 -2.52 -3.78 9.35
C ALA A 316 -4.01 -4.18 9.36
N GLU A 317 -4.62 -4.34 8.18
CA GLU A 317 -6.00 -4.82 8.04
C GLU A 317 -6.20 -6.23 8.61
N VAL A 318 -5.26 -7.13 8.36
CA VAL A 318 -5.29 -8.51 8.88
C VAL A 318 -5.16 -8.53 10.41
N MET A 319 -4.30 -7.69 10.99
CA MET A 319 -4.21 -7.51 12.44
C MET A 319 -5.55 -7.02 13.00
N MET A 320 -6.15 -6.00 12.38
CA MET A 320 -7.47 -5.50 12.78
C MET A 320 -8.57 -6.55 12.63
N ALA A 321 -8.46 -7.44 11.64
CA ALA A 321 -9.36 -8.57 11.44
C ALA A 321 -9.17 -9.68 12.51
N GLY A 322 -8.18 -9.56 13.40
CA GLY A 322 -7.88 -10.57 14.42
C GLY A 322 -7.46 -11.89 13.77
N ARG A 323 -6.54 -11.86 12.81
CA ARG A 323 -5.96 -13.04 12.19
C ARG A 323 -4.48 -13.12 12.48
N PRO A 324 -3.93 -14.33 12.77
CA PRO A 324 -2.50 -14.47 13.00
C PRO A 324 -1.72 -14.23 11.72
N LEU A 325 -0.53 -13.65 11.85
CA LEU A 325 0.33 -13.30 10.74
C LEU A 325 1.71 -13.95 10.88
N ILE A 326 2.25 -14.35 9.71
CA ILE A 326 3.67 -14.59 9.51
C ILE A 326 4.16 -13.46 8.59
N ALA A 327 5.13 -12.66 9.02
CA ALA A 327 5.60 -11.51 8.26
C ALA A 327 7.11 -11.33 8.34
N THR A 328 7.74 -10.82 7.30
CA THR A 328 9.17 -10.49 7.32
C THR A 328 9.46 -9.41 8.36
N LYS A 329 10.52 -9.61 9.15
CA LYS A 329 11.01 -8.66 10.17
C LYS A 329 11.84 -7.55 9.52
N TRP A 330 11.21 -6.77 8.62
CA TRP A 330 11.89 -5.69 7.90
C TRP A 330 10.92 -4.64 7.40
N SER A 331 11.33 -3.37 7.47
CA SER A 331 10.72 -2.18 6.89
C SER A 331 9.51 -1.59 7.64
N GLY A 332 8.60 -0.91 6.96
CA GLY A 332 7.57 -0.07 7.56
C GLY A 332 6.53 -0.79 8.43
N ASN A 333 6.38 -2.10 8.27
CA ASN A 333 5.48 -2.89 9.11
C ASN A 333 5.97 -3.02 10.56
N LEU A 334 7.26 -2.81 10.82
CA LEU A 334 7.82 -2.89 12.17
C LEU A 334 7.41 -1.73 13.08
N ASP A 335 6.82 -0.69 12.53
CA ASP A 335 6.27 0.41 13.33
C ASP A 335 5.06 -0.03 14.17
N PHE A 336 4.35 -1.07 13.75
CA PHE A 336 3.16 -1.57 14.43
C PHE A 336 3.18 -3.10 14.68
N MET A 337 4.28 -3.79 14.38
CA MET A 337 4.46 -5.23 14.59
C MET A 337 5.66 -5.51 15.49
N ASP A 338 5.50 -6.47 16.39
CA ASP A 338 6.61 -7.06 17.16
C ASP A 338 6.42 -8.57 17.35
N ALA A 339 7.42 -9.23 17.94
CA ALA A 339 7.41 -10.68 18.13
C ALA A 339 6.37 -11.17 19.17
N LYS A 340 5.72 -10.27 19.93
CA LYS A 340 4.66 -10.64 20.87
C LYS A 340 3.31 -10.81 20.18
N CYS A 341 3.14 -10.22 19.00
CA CYS A 341 1.86 -10.19 18.30
C CYS A 341 1.90 -10.78 16.88
N VAL A 342 3.10 -10.99 16.29
CA VAL A 342 3.27 -11.52 14.94
C VAL A 342 4.43 -12.50 14.89
N ALA A 343 4.30 -13.58 14.14
CA ALA A 343 5.40 -14.48 13.81
C ALA A 343 6.36 -13.78 12.84
N LEU A 344 7.30 -13.00 13.37
CA LEU A 344 8.27 -12.24 12.60
C LEU A 344 9.41 -13.15 12.12
N ILE A 345 9.65 -13.15 10.82
CA ILE A 345 10.71 -13.93 10.16
C ILE A 345 11.95 -13.06 9.97
N ASN A 346 13.08 -13.49 10.52
CA ASN A 346 14.35 -12.83 10.30
C ASN A 346 14.72 -12.85 8.80
N ALA A 347 15.49 -11.85 8.38
CA ALA A 347 15.85 -11.69 6.98
C ALA A 347 17.27 -11.16 6.86
N ASP A 348 17.93 -11.52 5.77
CA ASP A 348 19.23 -10.99 5.38
C ASP A 348 19.04 -9.88 4.34
N LEU A 349 19.78 -8.78 4.43
CA LEU A 349 19.70 -7.69 3.46
C LEU A 349 20.53 -8.02 2.22
N VAL A 350 19.87 -8.14 1.09
CA VAL A 350 20.48 -8.43 -0.20
C VAL A 350 20.35 -7.24 -1.17
N PRO A 351 21.26 -7.10 -2.15
CA PRO A 351 21.11 -6.09 -3.20
C PRO A 351 19.74 -6.18 -3.88
N LEU A 352 19.19 -5.01 -4.23
CA LEU A 352 17.94 -4.94 -4.96
C LEU A 352 18.09 -5.56 -6.36
N ASP A 353 17.36 -6.63 -6.61
CA ASP A 353 17.17 -7.20 -7.94
C ASP A 353 15.67 -7.41 -8.19
N ASP A 354 15.06 -6.49 -8.94
CA ASP A 354 13.64 -6.54 -9.29
C ASP A 354 13.46 -6.83 -10.78
N PRO A 355 13.22 -8.10 -11.17
CA PRO A 355 12.92 -8.47 -12.55
C PRO A 355 11.69 -7.77 -13.12
N ASP A 356 10.75 -7.36 -12.26
CA ASP A 356 9.56 -6.63 -12.67
C ASP A 356 9.86 -5.16 -13.04
N LYS A 357 11.08 -4.66 -12.73
CA LYS A 357 11.57 -3.30 -13.02
C LYS A 357 10.71 -2.17 -12.42
N VAL A 358 9.92 -2.48 -11.41
CA VAL A 358 9.18 -1.47 -10.62
C VAL A 358 10.19 -0.65 -9.81
N TYR A 359 11.15 -1.33 -9.17
CA TYR A 359 12.24 -0.73 -8.41
C TYR A 359 13.55 -0.85 -9.18
N THR A 360 14.28 0.28 -9.32
CA THR A 360 15.51 0.34 -10.16
C THR A 360 16.67 1.07 -9.47
N GLN A 361 16.62 1.26 -8.16
CA GLN A 361 17.63 1.95 -7.35
C GLN A 361 18.82 1.03 -7.11
N LYS A 362 19.89 1.17 -7.91
CA LYS A 362 21.05 0.26 -7.94
C LYS A 362 21.76 0.09 -6.59
N SER A 363 21.71 1.11 -5.71
CA SER A 363 22.34 1.05 -4.39
C SER A 363 21.40 0.62 -3.27
N ALA A 364 20.14 0.31 -3.59
CA ALA A 364 19.17 -0.14 -2.61
C ALA A 364 19.35 -1.63 -2.28
N ARG A 365 18.92 -1.98 -1.08
CA ARG A 365 18.80 -3.35 -0.61
C ARG A 365 17.36 -3.61 -0.19
N TRP A 366 17.00 -4.86 -0.11
CA TRP A 366 15.77 -5.33 0.49
C TRP A 366 15.98 -6.62 1.26
N ALA A 367 14.98 -7.08 1.98
CA ALA A 367 15.09 -8.28 2.79
C ALA A 367 14.92 -9.56 1.95
N GLU A 368 15.74 -10.57 2.21
CA GLU A 368 15.49 -11.95 1.84
C GLU A 368 15.11 -12.71 3.12
N PRO A 369 13.81 -13.07 3.32
CA PRO A 369 13.35 -13.70 4.54
C PRO A 369 13.87 -15.14 4.65
N ARG A 370 14.20 -15.56 5.88
CA ARG A 370 14.66 -16.93 6.18
C ARG A 370 13.50 -17.89 6.12
N THR A 371 13.40 -18.61 5.01
CA THR A 371 12.25 -19.49 4.70
C THR A 371 12.13 -20.66 5.66
N ASP A 372 13.22 -21.16 6.23
CA ASP A 372 13.21 -22.22 7.25
C ASP A 372 12.46 -21.79 8.53
N GLU A 373 12.61 -20.53 8.95
CA GLU A 373 11.83 -19.98 10.07
C GLU A 373 10.33 -19.91 9.73
N ALA A 374 10.01 -19.50 8.51
CA ALA A 374 8.62 -19.43 8.06
C ALA A 374 7.98 -20.81 7.94
N VAL A 375 8.73 -21.84 7.50
CA VAL A 375 8.29 -23.24 7.49
C VAL A 375 7.94 -23.70 8.92
N ARG A 376 8.82 -23.44 9.89
CA ARG A 376 8.55 -23.80 11.30
C ARG A 376 7.28 -23.12 11.81
N TRP A 377 7.13 -21.83 11.58
CA TRP A 377 5.94 -21.09 12.01
C TRP A 377 4.65 -21.58 11.35
N LEU A 378 4.67 -21.90 10.04
CA LEU A 378 3.51 -22.47 9.35
C LEU A 378 3.08 -23.78 10.00
N ARG A 379 4.01 -24.70 10.29
CA ARG A 379 3.73 -25.97 10.97
C ARG A 379 3.20 -25.74 12.38
N THR A 380 3.89 -24.92 13.18
CA THR A 380 3.47 -24.58 14.55
C THR A 380 2.04 -24.04 14.58
N LEU A 381 1.73 -23.08 13.70
CA LEU A 381 0.39 -22.48 13.66
C LEU A 381 -0.66 -23.43 13.07
N ALA A 382 -0.29 -24.39 12.24
CA ALA A 382 -1.22 -25.42 11.75
C ALA A 382 -1.62 -26.41 12.85
N GLU A 383 -0.70 -26.75 13.74
CA GLU A 383 -0.85 -27.74 14.82
C GLU A 383 -1.42 -27.14 16.11
N ASN A 384 -1.24 -25.81 16.32
CA ASN A 384 -1.61 -25.16 17.58
C ASN A 384 -2.67 -24.04 17.38
N PRO A 385 -3.97 -24.37 17.44
CA PRO A 385 -5.06 -23.39 17.36
C PRO A 385 -5.05 -22.35 18.48
N GLU A 386 -4.60 -22.71 19.66
CA GLU A 386 -4.53 -21.81 20.83
C GLU A 386 -3.50 -20.69 20.57
N GLN A 387 -2.29 -21.05 20.15
CA GLN A 387 -1.26 -20.07 19.78
C GLN A 387 -1.69 -19.16 18.62
N ARG A 388 -2.46 -19.71 17.64
CA ARG A 388 -3.07 -18.88 16.59
C ARG A 388 -3.98 -17.80 17.17
N ASN A 389 -4.83 -18.17 18.12
CA ASN A 389 -5.77 -17.26 18.75
C ASN A 389 -5.06 -16.20 19.60
N GLU A 390 -4.06 -16.60 20.38
CA GLU A 390 -3.25 -15.68 21.20
C GLU A 390 -2.56 -14.63 20.34
N LEU A 391 -1.86 -15.04 19.29
CA LEU A 391 -1.22 -14.09 18.35
C LEU A 391 -2.24 -13.18 17.67
N ALA A 392 -3.38 -13.72 17.25
CA ALA A 392 -4.43 -12.94 16.61
C ALA A 392 -5.02 -11.85 17.53
N GLN A 393 -5.27 -12.19 18.79
CA GLN A 393 -5.77 -11.23 19.80
C GLN A 393 -4.72 -10.17 20.11
N ALA A 394 -3.47 -10.57 20.34
CA ALA A 394 -2.36 -9.66 20.57
C ALA A 394 -2.14 -8.70 19.39
N ALA A 395 -2.19 -9.21 18.16
CA ALA A 395 -2.07 -8.42 16.94
C ALA A 395 -3.18 -7.37 16.82
N LYS A 396 -4.43 -7.79 17.06
CA LYS A 396 -5.59 -6.87 17.03
C LYS A 396 -5.48 -5.78 18.08
N ALA A 397 -5.15 -6.14 19.33
CA ALA A 397 -5.00 -5.18 20.43
C ALA A 397 -3.91 -4.14 20.11
N LYS A 398 -2.75 -4.59 19.59
CA LYS A 398 -1.67 -3.69 19.20
C LYS A 398 -2.07 -2.77 18.04
N ALA A 399 -2.71 -3.30 16.99
CA ALA A 399 -3.16 -2.51 15.87
C ALA A 399 -4.20 -1.44 16.28
N MET A 400 -5.11 -1.76 17.20
CA MET A 400 -6.08 -0.78 17.73
C MET A 400 -5.39 0.38 18.44
N THR A 401 -4.28 0.15 19.10
CA THR A 401 -3.51 1.19 19.81
C THR A 401 -2.66 2.01 18.84
N GLU A 402 -1.84 1.33 18.02
CA GLU A 402 -0.81 1.98 17.19
C GLU A 402 -1.38 2.64 15.92
N LEU A 403 -2.55 2.19 15.44
CA LEU A 403 -3.14 2.61 14.17
C LEU A 403 -4.42 3.44 14.33
N SER A 404 -4.52 4.17 15.44
CA SER A 404 -5.65 5.09 15.73
C SER A 404 -5.55 6.46 15.04
N GLY A 405 -4.43 6.72 14.34
CA GLY A 405 -4.17 7.97 13.61
C GLY A 405 -3.68 9.13 14.50
N ASN A 406 -2.91 10.02 13.89
CA ASN A 406 -2.37 11.23 14.53
C ASN A 406 -2.33 12.45 13.60
N ALA A 407 -3.05 12.40 12.47
CA ALA A 407 -3.02 13.44 11.45
C ALA A 407 -3.44 14.81 12.00
N VAL A 408 -4.48 14.86 12.82
CA VAL A 408 -4.97 16.12 13.42
C VAL A 408 -3.95 16.72 14.38
N GLN A 409 -3.32 15.91 15.24
CA GLN A 409 -2.27 16.38 16.13
C GLN A 409 -1.07 16.93 15.36
N THR A 410 -0.67 16.25 14.29
CA THR A 410 0.44 16.69 13.41
C THR A 410 0.10 18.00 12.70
N LEU A 411 -1.14 18.17 12.23
CA LEU A 411 -1.60 19.45 11.67
C LEU A 411 -1.50 20.60 12.67
N GLN A 412 -1.95 20.38 13.92
CA GLN A 412 -1.94 21.39 14.98
C GLN A 412 -0.53 21.80 15.42
N GLN A 413 0.39 20.84 15.52
CA GLN A 413 1.79 21.10 15.85
C GLN A 413 2.50 21.96 14.79
N GLY A 414 2.17 21.76 13.53
CA GLY A 414 2.71 22.54 12.42
C GLY A 414 2.27 24.02 12.43
N THR A 415 1.15 24.35 13.08
CA THR A 415 0.67 25.72 13.24
C THR A 415 1.27 26.45 14.44
N GLN A 416 1.61 25.73 15.52
CA GLN A 416 2.20 26.33 16.74
C GLN A 416 3.68 26.70 16.59
N LYS A 417 4.46 25.91 15.83
CA LYS A 417 5.91 26.21 15.60
C LYS A 417 6.16 27.41 14.70
N ALA A 418 5.16 27.86 14.01
CA ALA A 418 5.24 28.99 13.10
C ALA A 418 4.83 30.33 13.75
N GLY A 419 4.38 30.32 15.00
CA GLY A 419 3.98 31.49 15.79
C GLY A 419 5.02 31.96 16.83
N ASN A 420 6.15 31.27 16.93
CA ASN A 420 7.34 31.66 17.70
C ASN A 420 8.50 31.96 16.73
#